data_8ab11caaf4901ff254656af254817844
#
_entry.id   8ab11caaf4901ff254656af254817844
#
_cell.length_a   1.000
_cell.length_b   1.000
_cell.length_c   1.000
_cell.angle_alpha   90.00
_cell.angle_beta   90.00
_cell.angle_gamma   90.00
#
_symmetry.space_group_name_H-M   'P 1'
#
loop_
_entity.id
_entity.type
_entity.pdbx_description
1 polymer ?
#
loop_
_entity_poly.entity_id
_entity_poly.type
_entity_poly.pdbx_seq_one_letter_code
_entity_poly.pdbx_strand_id
1 'polypeptide(L)'
;MSTHSVTSMFGWLVWRDLILAWRRRADVLGTVFFFVIVVSLFPLGIGPERETLRSIAPGVVWVAALLASMLSLGRIFGNDYQDGTLEQLLLTPQSAYLIVLGKILAHWLVSELPLVIIAPLLGLQFGLAQNSLAIVVVSLLLGTPVLSLIGSIGAALTLGLRAANVLVALLVLPLYIPVLIFGTGAVQASVGGTSPQPYLLLLGATLVVTLVFAPWATSAALKISVE
;
A
#
# COMPACT_ATOMS: atom_id res chain seq x y z
N MET A 1 29.96 16.74 -1.73
CA MET A 1 28.77 16.62 -0.84
C MET A 1 28.84 15.28 -0.15
N SER A 2 28.97 15.26 1.16
CA SER A 2 29.21 14.04 1.92
C SER A 2 27.95 13.14 1.95
N THR A 3 28.14 11.84 1.79
CA THR A 3 27.09 10.80 1.85
C THR A 3 26.28 10.85 3.17
N HIS A 4 26.89 11.36 4.25
CA HIS A 4 26.22 11.60 5.52
C HIS A 4 25.05 12.62 5.47
N SER A 5 25.04 13.54 4.52
CA SER A 5 23.96 14.52 4.38
C SER A 5 22.71 13.95 3.72
N VAL A 6 22.84 12.99 2.80
CA VAL A 6 21.74 12.39 2.04
C VAL A 6 20.94 11.40 2.92
N THR A 7 21.64 10.54 3.66
CA THR A 7 21.00 9.57 4.58
C THR A 7 20.30 10.26 5.74
N SER A 8 20.88 11.34 6.29
CA SER A 8 20.28 12.11 7.38
C SER A 8 19.01 12.84 6.92
N MET A 9 19.00 13.36 5.69
CA MET A 9 17.83 14.04 5.15
C MET A 9 16.70 13.07 4.77
N PHE A 10 17.02 11.92 4.20
CA PHE A 10 16.02 10.87 3.93
C PHE A 10 15.35 10.43 5.24
N GLY A 11 16.13 10.12 6.27
CA GLY A 11 15.60 9.76 7.59
C GLY A 11 14.76 10.89 8.21
N TRP A 12 15.18 12.16 8.07
CA TRP A 12 14.41 13.31 8.54
C TRP A 12 13.07 13.44 7.81
N LEU A 13 13.04 13.24 6.48
CA LEU A 13 11.82 13.31 5.69
C LEU A 13 10.80 12.24 6.13
N VAL A 14 11.26 10.99 6.24
CA VAL A 14 10.41 9.89 6.72
C VAL A 14 9.90 10.17 8.13
N TRP A 15 10.77 10.60 9.04
CA TRP A 15 10.41 10.94 10.42
C TRP A 15 9.40 12.08 10.50
N ARG A 16 9.59 13.15 9.70
CA ARG A 16 8.63 14.25 9.58
C ARG A 16 7.24 13.74 9.22
N ASP A 17 7.17 12.92 8.17
CA ASP A 17 5.89 12.41 7.66
C ASP A 17 5.22 11.45 8.66
N LEU A 18 6.00 10.65 9.40
CA LEU A 18 5.50 9.82 10.50
C LEU A 18 4.90 10.67 11.63
N ILE A 19 5.56 11.76 12.03
CA ILE A 19 5.02 12.67 13.06
C ILE A 19 3.73 13.34 12.57
N LEU A 20 3.68 13.79 11.32
CA LEU A 20 2.48 14.41 10.74
C LEU A 20 1.33 13.41 10.69
N ALA A 21 1.59 12.16 10.30
CA ALA A 21 0.60 11.09 10.30
C ALA A 21 0.08 10.78 11.71
N TRP A 22 0.96 10.77 12.73
CA TRP A 22 0.55 10.59 14.12
C TRP A 22 -0.39 11.68 14.61
N ARG A 23 -0.17 12.92 14.18
CA ARG A 23 -1.09 14.04 14.47
C ARG A 23 -2.43 13.92 13.76
N ARG A 24 -2.48 13.28 12.60
CA ARG A 24 -3.69 13.00 11.79
C ARG A 24 -4.15 11.55 11.95
N ARG A 25 -4.05 10.98 13.16
CA ARG A 25 -4.38 9.58 13.47
C ARG A 25 -5.78 9.15 13.04
N ALA A 26 -6.74 10.06 12.95
CA ALA A 26 -8.09 9.75 12.46
C ALA A 26 -8.10 9.22 11.03
N ASP A 27 -7.24 9.73 10.16
CA ASP A 27 -7.13 9.30 8.76
C ASP A 27 -6.51 7.90 8.64
N VAL A 28 -5.51 7.62 9.50
CA VAL A 28 -4.87 6.29 9.59
C VAL A 28 -5.85 5.26 10.13
N LEU A 29 -6.52 5.60 11.23
CA LEU A 29 -7.55 4.76 11.83
C LEU A 29 -8.68 4.47 10.83
N GLY A 30 -9.10 5.46 10.03
CA GLY A 30 -10.12 5.28 8.98
C GLY A 30 -9.76 4.17 7.99
N THR A 31 -8.51 4.11 7.53
CA THR A 31 -8.01 3.06 6.61
C THR A 31 -8.03 1.68 7.28
N VAL A 32 -7.57 1.59 8.54
CA VAL A 32 -7.55 0.35 9.30
C VAL A 32 -8.97 -0.12 9.63
N PHE A 33 -9.85 0.78 10.07
CA PHE A 33 -11.25 0.47 10.34
C PHE A 33 -11.97 -0.03 9.09
N PHE A 34 -11.75 0.63 7.95
CA PHE A 34 -12.32 0.19 6.68
C PHE A 34 -11.91 -1.27 6.38
N PHE A 35 -10.61 -1.58 6.49
CA PHE A 35 -10.11 -2.93 6.28
C PHE A 35 -10.75 -3.94 7.22
N VAL A 36 -10.78 -3.66 8.54
CA VAL A 36 -11.37 -4.53 9.56
C VAL A 36 -12.86 -4.75 9.28
N ILE A 37 -13.61 -3.69 9.00
CA ILE A 37 -15.06 -3.78 8.73
C ILE A 37 -15.30 -4.63 7.48
N VAL A 38 -14.65 -4.32 6.36
CA VAL A 38 -14.85 -5.05 5.11
C VAL A 38 -14.56 -6.53 5.31
N VAL A 39 -13.41 -6.89 5.89
CA VAL A 39 -13.05 -8.30 6.11
C VAL A 39 -14.04 -9.00 7.05
N SER A 40 -14.47 -8.33 8.15
CA SER A 40 -15.36 -8.95 9.15
C SER A 40 -16.82 -9.07 8.69
N LEU A 41 -17.27 -8.26 7.73
CA LEU A 41 -18.61 -8.35 7.17
C LEU A 41 -18.84 -9.66 6.39
N PHE A 42 -17.81 -10.24 5.78
CA PHE A 42 -17.96 -11.46 5.00
C PHE A 42 -18.36 -12.68 5.86
N PRO A 43 -17.68 -13.01 6.97
CA PRO A 43 -18.14 -14.09 7.85
C PRO A 43 -19.55 -13.86 8.41
N LEU A 44 -19.92 -12.62 8.69
CA LEU A 44 -21.25 -12.27 9.18
C LEU A 44 -22.34 -12.41 8.12
N GLY A 45 -22.01 -12.08 6.86
CA GLY A 45 -22.97 -12.12 5.74
C GLY A 45 -23.16 -13.49 5.11
N ILE A 46 -22.11 -14.33 5.07
CA ILE A 46 -22.13 -15.65 4.43
C ILE A 46 -22.60 -16.74 5.42
N GLY A 47 -22.34 -16.52 6.71
CA GLY A 47 -22.67 -17.48 7.77
C GLY A 47 -21.49 -18.34 8.21
N PRO A 48 -21.68 -19.27 9.17
CA PRO A 48 -20.60 -19.94 9.90
C PRO A 48 -19.98 -21.15 9.18
N GLU A 49 -20.26 -21.37 7.91
CA GLU A 49 -19.75 -22.52 7.16
C GLU A 49 -18.23 -22.38 6.93
N ARG A 50 -17.47 -23.18 7.67
CA ARG A 50 -15.98 -23.05 7.72
C ARG A 50 -15.30 -23.30 6.40
N GLU A 51 -15.82 -24.22 5.58
CA GLU A 51 -15.20 -24.55 4.30
C GLU A 51 -15.34 -23.40 3.30
N THR A 52 -16.54 -22.84 3.19
CA THR A 52 -16.82 -21.65 2.39
C THR A 52 -15.99 -20.47 2.84
N LEU A 53 -15.93 -20.20 4.16
CA LEU A 53 -15.14 -19.10 4.69
C LEU A 53 -13.64 -19.26 4.37
N ARG A 54 -13.07 -20.45 4.51
CA ARG A 54 -11.67 -20.72 4.18
C ARG A 54 -11.37 -20.52 2.69
N SER A 55 -12.27 -20.91 1.83
CA SER A 55 -12.07 -20.81 0.37
C SER A 55 -12.07 -19.37 -0.12
N ILE A 56 -12.86 -18.48 0.48
CA ILE A 56 -12.95 -17.07 0.09
C ILE A 56 -11.93 -16.17 0.81
N ALA A 57 -11.39 -16.59 1.95
CA ALA A 57 -10.50 -15.79 2.78
C ALA A 57 -9.36 -15.12 2.02
N PRO A 58 -8.62 -15.83 1.11
CA PRO A 58 -7.54 -15.21 0.34
C PRO A 58 -8.00 -13.99 -0.46
N GLY A 59 -9.12 -14.13 -1.18
CA GLY A 59 -9.70 -13.06 -1.99
C GLY A 59 -10.20 -11.90 -1.13
N VAL A 60 -10.95 -12.19 -0.07
CA VAL A 60 -11.53 -11.17 0.83
C VAL A 60 -10.43 -10.32 1.46
N VAL A 61 -9.41 -10.95 2.06
CA VAL A 61 -8.32 -10.23 2.74
C VAL A 61 -7.55 -9.34 1.75
N TRP A 62 -7.22 -9.87 0.57
CA TRP A 62 -6.46 -9.13 -0.43
C TRP A 62 -7.25 -8.01 -1.09
N VAL A 63 -8.52 -8.25 -1.44
CA VAL A 63 -9.39 -7.21 -2.00
C VAL A 63 -9.62 -6.10 -0.98
N ALA A 64 -9.87 -6.46 0.28
CA ALA A 64 -10.03 -5.46 1.34
C ALA A 64 -8.75 -4.63 1.57
N ALA A 65 -7.57 -5.28 1.56
CA ALA A 65 -6.28 -4.60 1.67
C ALA A 65 -6.04 -3.64 0.49
N LEU A 66 -6.33 -4.08 -0.74
CA LEU A 66 -6.24 -3.26 -1.94
C LEU A 66 -7.15 -2.03 -1.86
N LEU A 67 -8.41 -2.21 -1.49
CA LEU A 67 -9.37 -1.11 -1.35
C LEU A 67 -8.97 -0.14 -0.24
N ALA A 68 -8.48 -0.66 0.90
CA ALA A 68 -7.96 0.16 1.99
C ALA A 68 -6.71 0.96 1.57
N SER A 69 -5.79 0.35 0.81
CA SER A 69 -4.64 1.04 0.21
C SER A 69 -5.11 2.19 -0.68
N MET A 70 -6.04 1.94 -1.60
CA MET A 70 -6.58 2.97 -2.49
C MET A 70 -7.18 4.17 -1.75
N LEU A 71 -7.87 3.93 -0.63
CA LEU A 71 -8.46 4.99 0.19
C LEU A 71 -7.38 5.94 0.76
N SER A 72 -6.15 5.46 0.93
CA SER A 72 -5.04 6.23 1.51
C SER A 72 -4.19 6.98 0.49
N LEU A 73 -4.25 6.64 -0.81
CA LEU A 73 -3.34 7.15 -1.85
C LEU A 73 -3.35 8.67 -2.00
N GLY A 74 -4.52 9.30 -1.94
CA GLY A 74 -4.63 10.76 -2.07
C GLY A 74 -3.87 11.55 -1.01
N ARG A 75 -3.49 10.91 0.10
CA ARG A 75 -2.74 11.53 1.20
C ARG A 75 -1.24 11.58 0.99
N ILE A 76 -0.68 10.77 0.07
CA ILE A 76 0.78 10.68 -0.15
C ILE A 76 1.36 12.08 -0.46
N PHE A 77 0.71 12.81 -1.36
CA PHE A 77 1.15 14.13 -1.81
C PHE A 77 0.14 15.24 -1.53
N GLY A 78 -1.16 14.89 -1.38
CA GLY A 78 -2.25 15.86 -1.34
C GLY A 78 -2.14 16.87 -0.19
N ASN A 79 -1.71 16.45 0.99
CA ASN A 79 -1.53 17.35 2.13
C ASN A 79 -0.43 18.37 1.89
N ASP A 80 0.75 17.90 1.45
CA ASP A 80 1.91 18.78 1.19
C ASP A 80 1.67 19.69 -0.02
N TYR A 81 0.84 19.28 -0.96
CA TYR A 81 0.40 20.12 -2.07
C TYR A 81 -0.50 21.26 -1.60
N GLN A 82 -1.48 20.96 -0.76
CA GLN A 82 -2.40 21.97 -0.22
C GLN A 82 -1.69 23.00 0.66
N ASP A 83 -0.67 22.57 1.41
CA ASP A 83 0.12 23.41 2.30
C ASP A 83 1.28 24.14 1.57
N GLY A 84 1.49 23.92 0.25
CA GLY A 84 2.60 24.46 -0.53
C GLY A 84 3.98 23.89 -0.18
N THR A 85 4.04 22.89 0.71
CA THR A 85 5.29 22.25 1.14
C THR A 85 5.90 21.39 0.05
N LEU A 86 5.06 20.82 -0.81
CA LEU A 86 5.51 19.95 -1.91
C LEU A 86 6.40 20.71 -2.91
N GLU A 87 6.01 21.93 -3.28
CA GLU A 87 6.78 22.79 -4.18
C GLU A 87 8.14 23.14 -3.56
N GLN A 88 8.15 23.49 -2.28
CA GLN A 88 9.38 23.79 -1.57
C GLN A 88 10.34 22.59 -1.52
N LEU A 89 9.80 21.37 -1.32
CA LEU A 89 10.58 20.14 -1.33
C LEU A 89 11.20 19.87 -2.71
N LEU A 90 10.44 20.09 -3.79
CA LEU A 90 10.92 19.88 -5.15
C LEU A 90 11.95 20.91 -5.61
N LEU A 91 11.94 22.11 -5.02
CA LEU A 91 12.95 23.16 -5.24
C LEU A 91 14.25 22.95 -4.46
N THR A 92 14.28 22.01 -3.51
CA THR A 92 15.52 21.69 -2.78
C THR A 92 16.56 21.07 -3.74
N PRO A 93 17.88 21.24 -3.48
CA PRO A 93 18.95 20.65 -4.29
C PRO A 93 19.00 19.11 -4.20
N GLN A 94 18.03 18.49 -3.55
CA GLN A 94 17.95 17.05 -3.37
C GLN A 94 17.27 16.38 -4.57
N SER A 95 17.62 15.10 -4.78
CA SER A 95 16.98 14.30 -5.82
C SER A 95 15.49 14.12 -5.53
N ALA A 96 14.63 14.53 -6.46
CA ALA A 96 13.19 14.29 -6.37
C ALA A 96 12.85 12.80 -6.18
N TYR A 97 13.68 11.91 -6.73
CA TYR A 97 13.57 10.46 -6.53
C TYR A 97 13.63 10.07 -5.04
N LEU A 98 14.58 10.62 -4.29
CA LEU A 98 14.75 10.32 -2.86
C LEU A 98 13.60 10.90 -2.03
N ILE A 99 13.13 12.09 -2.38
CA ILE A 99 11.97 12.71 -1.73
C ILE A 99 10.74 11.84 -1.91
N VAL A 100 10.46 11.42 -3.13
CA VAL A 100 9.34 10.54 -3.47
C VAL A 100 9.45 9.20 -2.75
N LEU A 101 10.62 8.56 -2.77
CA LEU A 101 10.84 7.28 -2.11
C LEU A 101 10.60 7.40 -0.59
N GLY A 102 11.06 8.48 0.04
CA GLY A 102 10.83 8.74 1.46
C GLY A 102 9.34 8.89 1.79
N LYS A 103 8.59 9.59 0.94
CA LYS A 103 7.13 9.75 1.09
C LYS A 103 6.36 8.46 0.92
N ILE A 104 6.74 7.64 -0.08
CA ILE A 104 6.12 6.33 -0.30
C ILE A 104 6.40 5.42 0.91
N LEU A 105 7.63 5.40 1.41
CA LEU A 105 7.99 4.61 2.60
C LEU A 105 7.20 5.05 3.83
N ALA A 106 7.11 6.36 4.09
CA ALA A 106 6.33 6.89 5.20
C ALA A 106 4.83 6.53 5.06
N HIS A 107 4.27 6.66 3.86
CA HIS A 107 2.89 6.26 3.57
C HIS A 107 2.66 4.77 3.84
N TRP A 108 3.54 3.90 3.35
CA TRP A 108 3.45 2.47 3.57
C TRP A 108 3.49 2.11 5.06
N LEU A 109 4.45 2.68 5.81
CA LEU A 109 4.57 2.45 7.25
C LEU A 109 3.34 2.87 8.03
N VAL A 110 2.68 3.94 7.61
CA VAL A 110 1.53 4.51 8.32
C VAL A 110 0.22 3.87 7.91
N SER A 111 0.01 3.65 6.60
CA SER A 111 -1.29 3.26 6.07
C SER A 111 -1.41 1.76 5.82
N GLU A 112 -0.34 1.09 5.40
CA GLU A 112 -0.42 -0.30 4.94
C GLU A 112 0.21 -1.30 5.91
N LEU A 113 1.31 -0.95 6.58
CA LEU A 113 1.90 -1.83 7.59
C LEU A 113 0.92 -2.21 8.72
N PRO A 114 0.05 -1.31 9.24
CA PRO A 114 -0.99 -1.70 10.19
C PRO A 114 -1.95 -2.76 9.64
N LEU A 115 -2.27 -2.74 8.34
CA LEU A 115 -3.12 -3.77 7.71
C LEU A 115 -2.42 -5.14 7.75
N VAL A 116 -1.12 -5.17 7.45
CA VAL A 116 -0.31 -6.41 7.51
C VAL A 116 -0.31 -6.98 8.93
N ILE A 117 -0.19 -6.13 9.95
CA ILE A 117 -0.16 -6.55 11.36
C ILE A 117 -1.51 -7.12 11.80
N ILE A 118 -2.62 -6.53 11.35
CA ILE A 118 -3.98 -6.94 11.74
C ILE A 118 -4.50 -8.11 10.90
N ALA A 119 -4.01 -8.28 9.67
CA ALA A 119 -4.48 -9.32 8.75
C ALA A 119 -4.51 -10.74 9.33
N PRO A 120 -3.50 -11.23 10.09
CA PRO A 120 -3.56 -12.57 10.66
C PRO A 120 -4.69 -12.71 11.69
N LEU A 121 -4.98 -11.67 12.48
CA LEU A 121 -6.10 -11.69 13.42
C LEU A 121 -7.44 -11.82 12.68
N LEU A 122 -7.59 -11.11 11.57
CA LEU A 122 -8.79 -11.23 10.73
C LEU A 122 -8.84 -12.58 10.01
N GLY A 123 -7.70 -13.13 9.60
CA GLY A 123 -7.62 -14.47 9.00
C GLY A 123 -8.09 -15.59 9.92
N LEU A 124 -7.98 -15.42 11.24
CA LEU A 124 -8.53 -16.35 12.23
C LEU A 124 -10.05 -16.45 12.17
N GLN A 125 -10.75 -15.37 11.83
CA GLN A 125 -12.22 -15.36 11.68
C GLN A 125 -12.68 -16.31 10.56
N PHE A 126 -11.82 -16.54 9.54
CA PHE A 126 -12.06 -17.47 8.45
C PHE A 126 -11.58 -18.91 8.75
N GLY A 127 -11.04 -19.15 9.94
CA GLY A 127 -10.52 -20.45 10.33
C GLY A 127 -9.26 -20.86 9.57
N LEU A 128 -8.44 -19.92 9.11
CA LEU A 128 -7.18 -20.22 8.44
C LEU A 128 -6.19 -20.92 9.40
N ALA A 129 -5.47 -21.91 8.88
CA ALA A 129 -4.41 -22.59 9.62
C ALA A 129 -3.20 -21.64 9.83
N GLN A 130 -2.39 -21.90 10.86
CA GLN A 130 -1.24 -21.06 11.21
C GLN A 130 -0.25 -20.86 10.04
N ASN A 131 -0.01 -21.90 9.24
CA ASN A 131 0.85 -21.80 8.06
C ASN A 131 0.26 -20.83 7.02
N SER A 132 -1.05 -20.88 6.78
CA SER A 132 -1.73 -19.97 5.84
C SER A 132 -1.76 -18.54 6.36
N LEU A 133 -1.89 -18.32 7.67
CA LEU A 133 -1.77 -16.99 8.28
C LEU A 133 -0.37 -16.39 8.08
N ALA A 134 0.69 -17.20 8.21
CA ALA A 134 2.05 -16.75 7.91
C ALA A 134 2.18 -16.32 6.44
N ILE A 135 1.58 -17.07 5.50
CA ILE A 135 1.58 -16.70 4.07
C ILE A 135 0.77 -15.42 3.81
N VAL A 136 -0.35 -15.20 4.52
CA VAL A 136 -1.08 -13.91 4.45
C VAL A 136 -0.15 -12.75 4.81
N VAL A 137 0.58 -12.86 5.94
CA VAL A 137 1.52 -11.81 6.38
C VAL A 137 2.62 -11.58 5.34
N VAL A 138 3.28 -12.66 4.89
CA VAL A 138 4.40 -12.55 3.93
C VAL A 138 3.93 -11.99 2.60
N SER A 139 2.80 -12.47 2.08
CA SER A 139 2.26 -11.98 0.81
C SER A 139 1.86 -10.51 0.89
N LEU A 140 1.19 -10.08 1.97
CA LEU A 140 0.85 -8.67 2.19
C LEU A 140 2.11 -7.81 2.40
N LEU A 141 3.11 -8.30 3.14
CA LEU A 141 4.37 -7.58 3.36
C LEU A 141 5.14 -7.32 2.06
N LEU A 142 5.07 -8.26 1.10
CA LEU A 142 5.67 -8.09 -0.23
C LEU A 142 4.80 -7.25 -1.17
N GLY A 143 3.48 -7.42 -1.10
CA GLY A 143 2.58 -6.81 -2.08
C GLY A 143 2.09 -5.42 -1.71
N THR A 144 1.89 -5.10 -0.43
CA THR A 144 1.43 -3.76 -0.04
C THR A 144 2.42 -2.65 -0.38
N PRO A 145 3.77 -2.82 -0.27
CA PRO A 145 4.70 -1.81 -0.77
C PRO A 145 4.55 -1.58 -2.29
N VAL A 146 4.22 -2.64 -3.06
CA VAL A 146 3.96 -2.51 -4.50
C VAL A 146 2.72 -1.64 -4.74
N LEU A 147 1.66 -1.82 -3.92
CA LEU A 147 0.46 -0.98 -4.00
C LEU A 147 0.79 0.50 -3.73
N SER A 148 1.58 0.81 -2.68
CA SER A 148 2.04 2.17 -2.40
C SER A 148 2.90 2.75 -3.53
N LEU A 149 3.81 1.94 -4.10
CA LEU A 149 4.69 2.36 -5.19
C LEU A 149 3.91 2.69 -6.47
N ILE A 150 3.06 1.78 -6.94
CA ILE A 150 2.22 2.00 -8.13
C ILE A 150 1.20 3.11 -7.85
N GLY A 151 0.58 3.09 -6.68
CA GLY A 151 -0.40 4.07 -6.26
C GLY A 151 0.14 5.50 -6.22
N SER A 152 1.43 5.66 -5.88
CA SER A 152 2.08 6.97 -5.87
C SER A 152 2.14 7.62 -7.26
N ILE A 153 2.26 6.83 -8.33
CA ILE A 153 2.22 7.34 -9.71
C ILE A 153 0.84 7.94 -9.99
N GLY A 154 -0.23 7.18 -9.68
CA GLY A 154 -1.60 7.65 -9.85
C GLY A 154 -1.91 8.89 -9.00
N ALA A 155 -1.47 8.91 -7.75
CA ALA A 155 -1.64 10.05 -6.85
C ALA A 155 -0.93 11.31 -7.36
N ALA A 156 0.28 11.17 -7.93
CA ALA A 156 1.03 12.27 -8.53
C ALA A 156 0.35 12.82 -9.78
N LEU A 157 -0.10 11.94 -10.69
CA LEU A 157 -0.75 12.35 -11.95
C LEU A 157 -2.11 13.03 -11.76
N THR A 158 -2.78 12.79 -10.65
CA THR A 158 -4.12 13.34 -10.37
C THR A 158 -4.09 14.49 -9.35
N LEU A 159 -2.91 14.91 -8.95
CA LEU A 159 -2.71 15.97 -7.97
C LEU A 159 -3.35 17.28 -8.46
N GLY A 160 -4.08 17.95 -7.59
CA GLY A 160 -4.79 19.21 -7.93
C GLY A 160 -6.10 19.05 -8.71
N LEU A 161 -6.47 17.84 -9.17
CA LEU A 161 -7.71 17.63 -9.90
C LEU A 161 -8.92 17.48 -8.96
N ARG A 162 -10.08 18.04 -9.37
CA ARG A 162 -11.33 17.98 -8.56
C ARG A 162 -11.84 16.57 -8.30
N ALA A 163 -11.58 15.62 -9.22
CA ALA A 163 -12.00 14.22 -9.14
C ALA A 163 -10.82 13.27 -8.88
N ALA A 164 -9.75 13.73 -8.23
CA ALA A 164 -8.51 13.00 -8.05
C ALA A 164 -8.72 11.54 -7.58
N ASN A 165 -9.54 11.31 -6.57
CA ASN A 165 -9.76 9.97 -6.00
C ASN A 165 -10.35 8.97 -7.03
N VAL A 166 -11.28 9.42 -7.88
CA VAL A 166 -11.87 8.56 -8.92
C VAL A 166 -10.85 8.27 -10.02
N LEU A 167 -10.10 9.30 -10.42
CA LEU A 167 -9.07 9.15 -11.46
C LEU A 167 -7.91 8.26 -11.01
N VAL A 168 -7.45 8.41 -9.76
CA VAL A 168 -6.47 7.49 -9.16
C VAL A 168 -6.96 6.06 -9.25
N ALA A 169 -8.21 5.81 -8.82
CA ALA A 169 -8.78 4.48 -8.85
C ALA A 169 -8.78 3.89 -10.27
N LEU A 170 -9.22 4.66 -11.25
CA LEU A 170 -9.30 4.22 -12.65
C LEU A 170 -7.92 3.88 -13.24
N LEU A 171 -6.90 4.69 -12.90
CA LEU A 171 -5.53 4.50 -13.39
C LEU A 171 -4.82 3.31 -12.71
N VAL A 172 -5.03 3.17 -11.41
CA VAL A 172 -4.23 2.27 -10.57
C VAL A 172 -4.83 0.88 -10.50
N LEU A 173 -6.17 0.73 -10.52
CA LEU A 173 -6.84 -0.58 -10.45
C LEU A 173 -6.32 -1.61 -11.46
N PRO A 174 -6.17 -1.31 -12.76
CA PRO A 174 -5.64 -2.29 -13.72
C PRO A 174 -4.21 -2.75 -13.37
N LEU A 175 -3.39 -1.86 -12.83
CA LEU A 175 -2.01 -2.13 -12.44
C LEU A 175 -1.93 -2.96 -11.13
N TYR A 176 -2.97 -2.93 -10.32
CA TYR A 176 -3.06 -3.72 -9.08
C TYR A 176 -3.49 -5.17 -9.33
N ILE A 177 -4.12 -5.47 -10.48
CA ILE A 177 -4.61 -6.82 -10.80
C ILE A 177 -3.51 -7.89 -10.67
N PRO A 178 -2.30 -7.74 -11.23
CA PRO A 178 -1.24 -8.74 -11.08
C PRO A 178 -0.86 -8.96 -9.60
N VAL A 179 -0.77 -7.89 -8.82
CA VAL A 179 -0.44 -7.97 -7.39
C VAL A 179 -1.53 -8.73 -6.63
N LEU A 180 -2.80 -8.45 -6.95
CA LEU A 180 -3.94 -9.16 -6.37
C LEU A 180 -3.91 -10.65 -6.72
N ILE A 181 -3.67 -11.00 -7.99
CA ILE A 181 -3.59 -12.39 -8.45
C ILE A 181 -2.48 -13.15 -7.73
N PHE A 182 -1.28 -12.56 -7.64
CA PHE A 182 -0.15 -13.23 -6.99
C PHE A 182 -0.34 -13.31 -5.48
N GLY A 183 -0.87 -12.27 -4.86
CA GLY A 183 -1.12 -12.25 -3.43
C GLY A 183 -2.20 -13.24 -3.00
N THR A 184 -3.34 -13.24 -3.66
CA THR A 184 -4.42 -14.20 -3.41
C THR A 184 -3.96 -15.63 -3.73
N GLY A 185 -3.25 -15.82 -4.86
CA GLY A 185 -2.72 -17.11 -5.28
C GLY A 185 -1.75 -17.72 -4.27
N ALA A 186 -0.88 -16.91 -3.64
CA ALA A 186 0.02 -17.40 -2.60
C ALA A 186 -0.75 -17.95 -1.38
N VAL A 187 -1.76 -17.23 -0.92
CA VAL A 187 -2.57 -17.66 0.24
C VAL A 187 -3.43 -18.87 -0.15
N GLN A 188 -4.04 -18.86 -1.33
CA GLN A 188 -4.88 -19.96 -1.82
C GLN A 188 -4.07 -21.25 -2.01
N ALA A 189 -2.84 -21.17 -2.52
CA ALA A 189 -1.93 -22.31 -2.61
C ALA A 189 -1.65 -22.91 -1.23
N SER A 190 -1.41 -22.06 -0.22
CA SER A 190 -1.19 -22.52 1.16
C SER A 190 -2.44 -23.17 1.76
N VAL A 191 -3.63 -22.62 1.52
CA VAL A 191 -4.90 -23.20 1.98
C VAL A 191 -5.16 -24.55 1.32
N GLY A 192 -4.84 -24.67 0.02
CA GLY A 192 -4.97 -25.91 -0.75
C GLY A 192 -3.86 -26.95 -0.55
N GLY A 193 -2.88 -26.66 0.34
CA GLY A 193 -1.78 -27.59 0.61
C GLY A 193 -0.72 -27.67 -0.50
N THR A 194 -0.71 -26.70 -1.42
CA THR A 194 0.29 -26.56 -2.49
C THR A 194 1.34 -25.49 -2.13
N SER A 195 2.44 -25.43 -2.89
CA SER A 195 3.52 -24.49 -2.63
C SER A 195 3.15 -23.06 -2.96
N PRO A 196 3.21 -22.08 -2.02
CA PRO A 196 3.00 -20.67 -2.27
C PRO A 196 4.20 -19.97 -2.93
N GLN A 197 5.37 -20.64 -2.98
CA GLN A 197 6.64 -20.06 -3.41
C GLN A 197 6.58 -19.36 -4.78
N PRO A 198 6.02 -19.94 -5.86
CA PRO A 198 5.98 -19.28 -7.17
C PRO A 198 5.29 -17.91 -7.11
N TYR A 199 4.20 -17.80 -6.39
CA TYR A 199 3.44 -16.56 -6.23
C TYR A 199 4.22 -15.52 -5.42
N LEU A 200 4.88 -15.93 -4.33
CA LEU A 200 5.71 -15.04 -3.51
C LEU A 200 6.93 -14.53 -4.29
N LEU A 201 7.54 -15.36 -5.13
CA LEU A 201 8.64 -14.95 -6.01
C LEU A 201 8.17 -13.92 -7.04
N LEU A 202 6.97 -14.08 -7.62
CA LEU A 202 6.39 -13.10 -8.55
C LEU A 202 6.07 -11.78 -7.85
N LEU A 203 5.53 -11.81 -6.62
CA LEU A 203 5.35 -10.61 -5.80
C LEU A 203 6.69 -9.93 -5.50
N GLY A 204 7.71 -10.70 -5.12
CA GLY A 204 9.05 -10.17 -4.86
C GLY A 204 9.68 -9.55 -6.11
N ALA A 205 9.55 -10.20 -7.26
CA ALA A 205 10.02 -9.66 -8.54
C ALA A 205 9.29 -8.35 -8.90
N THR A 206 7.96 -8.32 -8.72
CA THR A 206 7.16 -7.10 -8.95
C THR A 206 7.59 -5.98 -7.99
N LEU A 207 7.88 -6.30 -6.73
CA LEU A 207 8.38 -5.33 -5.75
C LEU A 207 9.72 -4.74 -6.20
N VAL A 208 10.67 -5.56 -6.63
CA VAL A 208 11.98 -5.08 -7.10
C VAL A 208 11.83 -4.16 -8.32
N VAL A 209 11.01 -4.56 -9.29
CA VAL A 209 10.76 -3.75 -10.49
C VAL A 209 10.12 -2.42 -10.12
N THR A 210 9.06 -2.45 -9.31
CA THR A 210 8.35 -1.21 -8.93
C THR A 210 9.19 -0.31 -8.04
N LEU A 211 10.05 -0.86 -7.18
CA LEU A 211 10.96 -0.08 -6.34
C LEU A 211 11.94 0.77 -7.17
N VAL A 212 12.37 0.26 -8.32
CA VAL A 212 13.27 0.99 -9.23
C VAL A 212 12.51 2.01 -10.07
N PHE A 213 11.40 1.60 -10.68
CA PHE A 213 10.72 2.40 -11.69
C PHE A 213 9.68 3.38 -11.13
N ALA A 214 8.93 2.99 -10.09
CA ALA A 214 7.82 3.82 -9.60
C ALA A 214 8.27 5.17 -9.02
N PRO A 215 9.33 5.29 -8.21
CA PRO A 215 9.76 6.60 -7.71
C PRO A 215 10.26 7.52 -8.82
N TRP A 216 10.86 6.96 -9.88
CA TRP A 216 11.27 7.73 -11.06
C TRP A 216 10.05 8.26 -11.82
N ALA A 217 9.08 7.40 -12.14
CA ALA A 217 7.84 7.78 -12.82
C ALA A 217 7.03 8.79 -11.99
N THR A 218 6.92 8.58 -10.68
CA THR A 218 6.23 9.49 -9.75
C THR A 218 6.92 10.85 -9.70
N SER A 219 8.27 10.90 -9.66
CA SER A 219 9.00 12.17 -9.66
C SER A 219 8.82 12.97 -10.95
N ALA A 220 8.73 12.27 -12.10
CA ALA A 220 8.42 12.91 -13.38
C ALA A 220 6.97 13.45 -13.40
N ALA A 221 6.00 12.67 -12.91
CA ALA A 221 4.60 13.09 -12.82
C ALA A 221 4.42 14.31 -11.92
N LEU A 222 5.08 14.35 -10.75
CA LEU A 222 5.01 15.50 -9.83
C LEU A 222 5.54 16.80 -10.46
N LYS A 223 6.62 16.75 -11.24
CA LYS A 223 7.14 17.93 -11.94
C LYS A 223 6.12 18.53 -12.90
N ILE A 224 5.39 17.67 -13.63
CA ILE A 224 4.35 18.11 -14.56
C ILE A 224 3.14 18.69 -13.82
N SER A 225 2.80 18.14 -12.65
CA SER A 225 1.59 18.55 -11.91
C SER A 225 1.76 19.81 -11.08
N VAL A 226 3.02 20.25 -10.84
CA VAL A 226 3.37 21.45 -10.04
C VAL A 226 3.75 22.63 -10.95
N GLU A 227 4.01 22.40 -12.25
CA GLU A 227 4.17 23.46 -13.28
C GLU A 227 2.81 24.05 -13.69
#